data_4e5bdb67a04c4aec9f669871f38ee5c9
#
_entry.id   4e5bdb67a04c4aec9f669871f38ee5c9
#
_cell.length_a   1.000
_cell.length_b   1.000
_cell.length_c   1.000
_cell.angle_alpha   90.00
_cell.angle_beta   90.00
_cell.angle_gamma   90.00
#
_symmetry.space_group_name_H-M   'P 1'
#
loop_
_entity.id
_entity.type
_entity.pdbx_description
1 polymer ?
#
loop_
_entity_poly.entity_id
_entity_poly.type
_entity_poly.pdbx_seq_one_letter_code
_entity_poly.pdbx_strand_id
1 'polypeptide(L)'
;MMIKKLKDIRIYGLIFTIASAIFIIGFSAPFFSEARLQPYLYNSGVDSLGALICAALYFGCMAQKGEGIRAFRILILLVSACFVANEIICYTVLAPDSRTLCFVFCLLSKLIDLAMIFLFYLYVRETLGFEGKLARFAEKLIPILLVVQTIVLLANIFTPVTFTITAEGMYEETTIYLIEEVFLTVTSVLTAVMILKSHNPFNQKAAALTFIVLPLIEFVLIGGSFGEASQYGIVLMSLIIMYCVIFNAIWIIMLSVDL
;
A
#
# COMPACT_ATOMS: atom_id res chain seq x y z
N MET A 1 -6.80 21.60 21.36
CA MET A 1 -5.69 20.66 21.66
C MET A 1 -5.49 19.61 20.57
N MET A 2 -6.56 19.03 19.97
CA MET A 2 -6.50 18.01 18.89
C MET A 2 -5.88 18.51 17.57
N ILE A 3 -6.15 19.76 17.17
CA ILE A 3 -5.63 20.36 15.93
C ILE A 3 -4.09 20.54 15.96
N LYS A 4 -3.53 20.83 17.14
CA LYS A 4 -2.07 20.94 17.30
C LYS A 4 -1.38 19.59 17.12
N LYS A 5 -1.96 18.49 17.65
CA LYS A 5 -1.49 17.11 17.44
C LYS A 5 -1.54 16.67 15.95
N LEU A 6 -2.56 17.14 15.20
CA LEU A 6 -2.68 16.83 13.78
C LEU A 6 -1.60 17.51 12.91
N LYS A 7 -1.10 18.67 13.32
CA LYS A 7 0.00 19.35 12.62
C LYS A 7 1.32 18.60 12.79
N ASP A 8 1.54 18.06 13.97
CA ASP A 8 2.73 17.26 14.28
C ASP A 8 2.76 15.96 13.47
N ILE A 9 1.61 15.26 13.32
CA ILE A 9 1.52 14.03 12.51
C ILE A 9 1.91 14.27 11.04
N ARG A 10 1.60 15.45 10.46
CA ARG A 10 1.99 15.76 9.07
C ARG A 10 3.49 15.89 8.92
N ILE A 11 4.14 16.56 9.86
CA ILE A 11 5.59 16.72 9.85
C ILE A 11 6.27 15.38 10.08
N TYR A 12 5.81 14.57 11.04
CA TYR A 12 6.36 13.23 11.26
C TYR A 12 6.19 12.32 10.06
N GLY A 13 5.05 12.38 9.35
CA GLY A 13 4.84 11.61 8.13
C GLY A 13 5.80 12.03 7.01
N LEU A 14 6.03 13.34 6.84
CA LEU A 14 7.02 13.82 5.86
C LEU A 14 8.44 13.36 6.24
N ILE A 15 8.80 13.49 7.50
CA ILE A 15 10.10 13.00 8.00
C ILE A 15 10.25 11.51 7.74
N PHE A 16 9.20 10.72 8.00
CA PHE A 16 9.20 9.28 7.74
C PHE A 16 9.44 8.97 6.26
N THR A 17 8.70 9.59 5.33
CA THR A 17 8.85 9.31 3.89
C THR A 17 10.23 9.72 3.36
N ILE A 18 10.77 10.85 3.83
CA ILE A 18 12.14 11.28 3.47
C ILE A 18 13.19 10.32 4.07
N ALA A 19 13.03 9.95 5.34
CA ALA A 19 13.92 9.00 5.99
C ALA A 19 13.90 7.63 5.32
N SER A 20 12.72 7.14 4.90
CA SER A 20 12.56 5.90 4.13
C SER A 20 13.33 5.96 2.81
N ALA A 21 13.19 7.05 2.05
CA ALA A 21 13.91 7.24 0.80
C ALA A 21 15.44 7.26 0.99
N ILE A 22 15.93 7.99 2.00
CA ILE A 22 17.36 8.05 2.34
C ILE A 22 17.86 6.67 2.77
N PHE A 23 17.09 5.96 3.60
CA PHE A 23 17.43 4.61 4.06
C PHE A 23 17.56 3.64 2.89
N ILE A 24 16.56 3.56 2.00
CA ILE A 24 16.56 2.63 0.87
C ILE A 24 17.72 2.95 -0.07
N ILE A 25 17.94 4.21 -0.45
CA ILE A 25 19.05 4.63 -1.32
C ILE A 25 20.42 4.27 -0.69
N GLY A 26 20.58 4.49 0.61
CA GLY A 26 21.79 4.11 1.32
C GLY A 26 21.98 2.60 1.43
N PHE A 27 20.88 1.87 1.66
CA PHE A 27 20.86 0.42 1.82
C PHE A 27 21.01 -0.31 0.48
N SER A 28 20.70 0.33 -0.63
CA SER A 28 20.84 -0.24 -1.99
C SER A 28 22.30 -0.40 -2.46
N ALA A 29 23.26 0.27 -1.82
CA ALA A 29 24.66 0.24 -2.23
C ALA A 29 25.26 -1.19 -2.36
N PRO A 30 25.01 -2.17 -1.46
CA PRO A 30 25.48 -3.55 -1.61
C PRO A 30 24.97 -4.25 -2.87
N PHE A 31 23.78 -3.91 -3.39
CA PHE A 31 23.19 -4.54 -4.59
C PHE A 31 24.02 -4.25 -5.84
N PHE A 32 24.77 -3.14 -5.86
CA PHE A 32 25.69 -2.81 -6.96
C PHE A 32 27.05 -3.50 -6.85
N SER A 33 27.50 -3.81 -5.64
CA SER A 33 28.85 -4.30 -5.37
C SER A 33 28.95 -5.80 -5.17
N GLU A 34 27.88 -6.44 -4.63
CA GLU A 34 27.89 -7.88 -4.33
C GLU A 34 27.17 -8.69 -5.41
N ALA A 35 27.91 -9.56 -6.10
CA ALA A 35 27.39 -10.36 -7.21
C ALA A 35 26.15 -11.20 -6.82
N ARG A 36 26.06 -11.69 -5.57
CA ARG A 36 24.94 -12.47 -5.06
C ARG A 36 23.64 -11.66 -4.95
N LEU A 37 23.74 -10.33 -4.80
CA LEU A 37 22.59 -9.43 -4.65
C LEU A 37 22.16 -8.80 -5.98
N GLN A 38 22.96 -8.92 -7.06
CA GLN A 38 22.63 -8.36 -8.36
C GLN A 38 21.27 -8.76 -8.93
N PRO A 39 20.74 -10.00 -8.73
CA PRO A 39 19.40 -10.36 -9.17
C PRO A 39 18.28 -9.47 -8.58
N TYR A 40 18.52 -8.87 -7.42
CA TYR A 40 17.57 -7.99 -6.72
C TYR A 40 17.76 -6.50 -7.03
N LEU A 41 18.75 -6.15 -7.86
CA LEU A 41 19.06 -4.76 -8.21
C LEU A 41 17.88 -4.02 -8.83
N TYR A 42 17.08 -4.71 -9.65
CA TYR A 42 15.88 -4.15 -10.24
C TYR A 42 14.85 -3.77 -9.15
N ASN A 43 14.60 -4.68 -8.20
CA ASN A 43 13.67 -4.44 -7.10
C ASN A 43 14.12 -3.25 -6.24
N SER A 44 15.40 -3.23 -5.86
CA SER A 44 15.98 -2.11 -5.10
C SER A 44 15.90 -0.77 -5.85
N GLY A 45 16.05 -0.78 -7.18
CA GLY A 45 15.85 0.41 -8.01
C GLY A 45 14.40 0.91 -8.00
N VAL A 46 13.43 0.00 -8.08
CA VAL A 46 11.99 0.31 -7.97
C VAL A 46 11.66 0.85 -6.58
N ASP A 47 12.16 0.21 -5.53
CA ASP A 47 11.93 0.63 -4.14
C ASP A 47 12.51 2.03 -3.87
N SER A 48 13.72 2.31 -4.36
CA SER A 48 14.37 3.62 -4.24
C SER A 48 13.56 4.73 -4.92
N LEU A 49 13.17 4.52 -6.18
CA LEU A 49 12.38 5.47 -6.93
C LEU A 49 10.98 5.63 -6.32
N GLY A 50 10.36 4.53 -5.92
CA GLY A 50 9.05 4.53 -5.27
C GLY A 50 9.02 5.33 -3.97
N ALA A 51 10.03 5.16 -3.12
CA ALA A 51 10.14 5.91 -1.87
C ALA A 51 10.33 7.43 -2.11
N LEU A 52 11.13 7.83 -3.12
CA LEU A 52 11.26 9.24 -3.51
C LEU A 52 9.93 9.82 -3.98
N ILE A 53 9.18 9.09 -4.80
CA ILE A 53 7.87 9.52 -5.28
C ILE A 53 6.89 9.62 -4.10
N CYS A 54 6.90 8.67 -3.15
CA CYS A 54 6.09 8.76 -1.93
C CYS A 54 6.39 10.04 -1.14
N ALA A 55 7.65 10.40 -0.98
CA ALA A 55 8.03 11.64 -0.29
C ALA A 55 7.51 12.88 -1.02
N ALA A 56 7.62 12.94 -2.35
CA ALA A 56 7.10 14.03 -3.16
C ALA A 56 5.56 14.14 -3.09
N LEU A 57 4.84 13.02 -3.22
CA LEU A 57 3.37 12.97 -3.08
C LEU A 57 2.92 13.40 -1.68
N TYR A 58 3.60 12.91 -0.64
CA TYR A 58 3.27 13.28 0.73
C TYR A 58 3.46 14.76 0.98
N PHE A 59 4.57 15.34 0.51
CA PHE A 59 4.84 16.76 0.57
C PHE A 59 3.73 17.57 -0.14
N GLY A 60 3.34 17.17 -1.36
CA GLY A 60 2.26 17.80 -2.10
C GLY A 60 0.91 17.79 -1.37
N CYS A 61 0.64 16.75 -0.55
CA CYS A 61 -0.58 16.63 0.23
C CYS A 61 -0.55 17.39 1.56
N MET A 62 0.59 17.97 1.99
CA MET A 62 0.71 18.57 3.34
C MET A 62 -0.19 19.78 3.57
N ALA A 63 -0.33 20.63 2.57
CA ALA A 63 -1.12 21.86 2.66
C ALA A 63 -2.63 21.61 2.70
N GLN A 64 -3.07 20.44 2.23
CA GLN A 64 -4.48 20.12 2.06
C GLN A 64 -5.14 19.63 3.33
N LYS A 65 -6.46 19.89 3.44
CA LYS A 65 -7.29 19.52 4.59
C LYS A 65 -8.45 18.64 4.10
N GLY A 66 -8.94 17.77 4.97
CA GLY A 66 -10.07 16.86 4.71
C GLY A 66 -9.77 15.44 5.16
N GLU A 67 -10.82 14.68 5.45
CA GLU A 67 -10.68 13.30 5.93
C GLU A 67 -10.17 12.37 4.83
N GLY A 68 -10.67 12.51 3.60
CA GLY A 68 -10.16 11.77 2.44
C GLY A 68 -8.69 12.03 2.19
N ILE A 69 -8.22 13.29 2.30
CA ILE A 69 -6.80 13.62 2.17
C ILE A 69 -5.98 13.02 3.32
N ARG A 70 -6.56 12.90 4.51
CA ARG A 70 -5.90 12.23 5.62
C ARG A 70 -5.71 10.74 5.34
N ALA A 71 -6.76 10.05 4.88
CA ALA A 71 -6.68 8.64 4.50
C ALA A 71 -5.66 8.44 3.38
N PHE A 72 -5.68 9.31 2.36
CA PHE A 72 -4.73 9.29 1.25
C PHE A 72 -3.26 9.46 1.71
N ARG A 73 -2.99 10.37 2.64
CA ARG A 73 -1.65 10.52 3.23
C ARG A 73 -1.19 9.26 3.97
N ILE A 74 -2.11 8.61 4.71
CA ILE A 74 -1.76 7.37 5.40
C ILE A 74 -1.48 6.25 4.39
N LEU A 75 -2.21 6.17 3.28
CA LEU A 75 -1.90 5.25 2.20
C LEU A 75 -0.47 5.46 1.65
N ILE A 76 -0.06 6.71 1.40
CA ILE A 76 1.31 7.00 0.96
C ILE A 76 2.35 6.53 1.99
N LEU A 77 2.09 6.72 3.30
CA LEU A 77 2.98 6.25 4.36
C LEU A 77 3.10 4.73 4.37
N LEU A 78 1.99 4.00 4.18
CA LEU A 78 2.01 2.55 4.13
C LEU A 78 2.78 2.03 2.90
N VAL A 79 2.54 2.60 1.72
CA VAL A 79 3.31 2.24 0.51
C VAL A 79 4.80 2.53 0.70
N SER A 80 5.16 3.66 1.32
CA SER A 80 6.56 3.94 1.66
C SER A 80 7.15 2.91 2.63
N ALA A 81 6.36 2.43 3.59
CA ALA A 81 6.78 1.38 4.52
C ALA A 81 6.94 0.01 3.82
N CYS A 82 6.10 -0.30 2.82
CA CYS A 82 6.25 -1.50 2.00
C CYS A 82 7.57 -1.49 1.22
N PHE A 83 7.95 -0.37 0.60
CA PHE A 83 9.25 -0.27 -0.07
C PHE A 83 10.42 -0.51 0.88
N VAL A 84 10.36 0.01 2.12
CA VAL A 84 11.38 -0.27 3.14
C VAL A 84 11.40 -1.74 3.52
N ALA A 85 10.24 -2.35 3.72
CA ALA A 85 10.14 -3.76 4.08
C ALA A 85 10.68 -4.66 2.98
N ASN A 86 10.31 -4.37 1.71
CA ASN A 86 10.76 -5.13 0.56
C ASN A 86 12.28 -5.05 0.36
N GLU A 87 12.88 -3.86 0.50
CA GLU A 87 14.33 -3.68 0.44
C GLU A 87 15.06 -4.54 1.49
N ILE A 88 14.52 -4.59 2.72
CA ILE A 88 15.08 -5.43 3.80
C ILE A 88 14.89 -6.91 3.49
N ILE A 89 13.73 -7.32 2.97
CA ILE A 89 13.46 -8.69 2.55
C ILE A 89 14.47 -9.12 1.47
N CYS A 90 14.64 -8.34 0.41
CA CYS A 90 15.60 -8.63 -0.66
C CYS A 90 17.02 -8.83 -0.14
N TYR A 91 17.44 -8.03 0.85
CA TYR A 91 18.76 -8.17 1.44
C TYR A 91 18.89 -9.43 2.30
N THR A 92 17.84 -9.79 3.06
CA THR A 92 17.87 -10.88 4.06
C THR A 92 17.66 -12.26 3.46
N VAL A 93 17.01 -12.38 2.30
CA VAL A 93 16.77 -13.65 1.61
C VAL A 93 18.06 -14.45 1.38
N LEU A 94 19.19 -13.77 1.11
CA LEU A 94 20.46 -14.43 0.83
C LEU A 94 21.40 -14.54 2.05
N ALA A 95 20.94 -14.14 3.23
CA ALA A 95 21.73 -14.19 4.46
C ALA A 95 21.17 -15.25 5.41
N PRO A 96 21.79 -16.45 5.54
CA PRO A 96 21.28 -17.57 6.35
C PRO A 96 20.93 -17.19 7.80
N ASP A 97 21.73 -16.29 8.38
CA ASP A 97 21.54 -15.81 9.76
C ASP A 97 20.38 -14.82 9.91
N SER A 98 19.83 -14.35 8.80
CA SER A 98 18.77 -13.32 8.77
C SER A 98 17.35 -13.87 8.59
N ARG A 99 17.16 -15.20 8.67
CA ARG A 99 15.86 -15.87 8.46
C ARG A 99 14.74 -15.28 9.33
N THR A 100 15.02 -15.04 10.61
CA THR A 100 14.04 -14.43 11.52
C THR A 100 13.67 -13.01 11.09
N LEU A 101 14.65 -12.23 10.64
CA LEU A 101 14.43 -10.87 10.16
C LEU A 101 13.59 -10.88 8.87
N CYS A 102 13.90 -11.75 7.92
CA CYS A 102 13.12 -11.99 6.72
C CYS A 102 11.65 -12.31 7.07
N PHE A 103 11.44 -13.28 7.98
CA PHE A 103 10.09 -13.65 8.44
C PHE A 103 9.32 -12.45 9.04
N VAL A 104 9.96 -11.66 9.90
CA VAL A 104 9.34 -10.49 10.52
C VAL A 104 8.93 -9.45 9.48
N PHE A 105 9.78 -9.17 8.49
CA PHE A 105 9.47 -8.20 7.46
C PHE A 105 8.45 -8.70 6.45
N CYS A 106 8.44 -9.99 6.10
CA CYS A 106 7.36 -10.60 5.30
C CYS A 106 6.01 -10.51 6.04
N LEU A 107 5.96 -10.83 7.33
CA LEU A 107 4.74 -10.70 8.12
C LEU A 107 4.28 -9.24 8.21
N LEU A 108 5.21 -8.31 8.43
CA LEU A 108 4.91 -6.87 8.49
C LEU A 108 4.37 -6.36 7.15
N SER A 109 4.98 -6.75 6.03
CA SER A 109 4.54 -6.39 4.68
C SER A 109 3.08 -6.80 4.47
N LYS A 110 2.74 -8.06 4.74
CA LYS A 110 1.38 -8.57 4.62
C LYS A 110 0.37 -7.87 5.53
N LEU A 111 0.76 -7.50 6.75
CA LEU A 111 -0.10 -6.71 7.63
C LEU A 111 -0.33 -5.28 7.08
N ILE A 112 0.69 -4.70 6.46
CA ILE A 112 0.56 -3.39 5.80
C ILE A 112 -0.37 -3.49 4.59
N ASP A 113 -0.31 -4.56 3.80
CA ASP A 113 -1.20 -4.79 2.65
C ASP A 113 -2.67 -4.84 3.09
N LEU A 114 -2.98 -5.56 4.17
CA LEU A 114 -4.33 -5.55 4.75
C LEU A 114 -4.76 -4.14 5.17
N ALA A 115 -3.86 -3.40 5.80
CA ALA A 115 -4.12 -2.03 6.23
C ALA A 115 -4.32 -1.08 5.04
N MET A 116 -3.58 -1.25 3.95
CA MET A 116 -3.74 -0.46 2.72
C MET A 116 -5.12 -0.67 2.09
N ILE A 117 -5.55 -1.91 1.92
CA ILE A 117 -6.88 -2.23 1.35
C ILE A 117 -7.99 -1.67 2.25
N PHE A 118 -7.88 -1.81 3.56
CA PHE A 118 -8.86 -1.26 4.49
C PHE A 118 -8.90 0.28 4.47
N LEU A 119 -7.75 0.94 4.44
CA LEU A 119 -7.68 2.40 4.36
C LEU A 119 -8.16 2.92 3.02
N PHE A 120 -7.92 2.19 1.93
CA PHE A 120 -8.48 2.53 0.64
C PHE A 120 -10.02 2.44 0.65
N TYR A 121 -10.58 1.40 1.26
CA TYR A 121 -12.04 1.32 1.48
C TYR A 121 -12.55 2.54 2.28
N LEU A 122 -11.87 2.93 3.36
CA LEU A 122 -12.24 4.11 4.14
C LEU A 122 -12.15 5.40 3.32
N TYR A 123 -11.09 5.56 2.52
CA TYR A 123 -10.92 6.67 1.59
C TYR A 123 -12.10 6.78 0.62
N VAL A 124 -12.48 5.67 -0.01
CA VAL A 124 -13.62 5.60 -0.95
C VAL A 124 -14.93 5.98 -0.25
N ARG A 125 -15.17 5.44 0.93
CA ARG A 125 -16.37 5.74 1.72
C ARG A 125 -16.50 7.22 2.04
N GLU A 126 -15.42 7.84 2.50
CA GLU A 126 -15.40 9.24 2.95
C GLU A 126 -15.37 10.22 1.78
N THR A 127 -14.67 9.89 0.69
CA THR A 127 -14.48 10.80 -0.45
C THR A 127 -15.62 10.71 -1.45
N LEU A 128 -16.10 9.49 -1.73
CA LEU A 128 -17.13 9.26 -2.74
C LEU A 128 -18.56 9.23 -2.16
N GLY A 129 -18.70 9.30 -0.83
CA GLY A 129 -19.98 9.51 -0.16
C GLY A 129 -21.05 8.48 -0.53
N PHE A 130 -20.71 7.18 -0.51
CA PHE A 130 -21.65 6.13 -0.87
C PHE A 130 -22.56 5.76 0.31
N GLU A 131 -23.86 5.87 0.10
CA GLU A 131 -24.88 5.53 1.09
C GLU A 131 -25.78 4.39 0.60
N GLY A 132 -26.44 3.67 1.52
CA GLY A 132 -27.42 2.63 1.21
C GLY A 132 -27.20 1.29 1.89
N LYS A 133 -27.94 0.29 1.47
CA LYS A 133 -27.90 -1.07 2.09
C LYS A 133 -26.53 -1.72 1.91
N LEU A 134 -25.90 -1.54 0.75
CA LEU A 134 -24.57 -2.09 0.45
C LEU A 134 -23.48 -1.45 1.31
N ALA A 135 -23.53 -0.12 1.50
CA ALA A 135 -22.58 0.57 2.40
C ALA A 135 -22.68 0.01 3.82
N ARG A 136 -23.87 -0.10 4.38
CA ARG A 136 -24.10 -0.67 5.72
C ARG A 136 -23.66 -2.12 5.84
N PHE A 137 -23.78 -2.91 4.78
CA PHE A 137 -23.27 -4.28 4.74
C PHE A 137 -21.74 -4.29 4.74
N ALA A 138 -21.10 -3.51 3.87
CA ALA A 138 -19.65 -3.40 3.78
C ALA A 138 -19.03 -2.88 5.10
N GLU A 139 -19.64 -1.87 5.75
CA GLU A 139 -19.20 -1.33 7.03
C GLU A 139 -19.13 -2.37 8.15
N LYS A 140 -19.95 -3.40 8.09
CA LYS A 140 -19.92 -4.50 9.06
C LYS A 140 -19.00 -5.63 8.64
N LEU A 141 -19.05 -6.01 7.37
CA LEU A 141 -18.32 -7.17 6.86
C LEU A 141 -16.82 -6.93 6.78
N ILE A 142 -16.39 -5.79 6.22
CA ILE A 142 -14.97 -5.53 5.97
C ILE A 142 -14.13 -5.49 7.26
N PRO A 143 -14.54 -4.81 8.36
CA PRO A 143 -13.80 -4.88 9.61
C PRO A 143 -13.74 -6.28 10.22
N ILE A 144 -14.81 -7.08 10.09
CA ILE A 144 -14.81 -8.46 10.59
C ILE A 144 -13.79 -9.30 9.81
N LEU A 145 -13.80 -9.21 8.49
CA LEU A 145 -12.83 -9.91 7.64
C LEU A 145 -11.40 -9.47 7.95
N LEU A 146 -11.17 -8.17 8.14
CA LEU A 146 -9.86 -7.63 8.52
C LEU A 146 -9.36 -8.24 9.83
N VAL A 147 -10.21 -8.30 10.86
CA VAL A 147 -9.84 -8.89 12.15
C VAL A 147 -9.52 -10.37 12.00
N VAL A 148 -10.36 -11.12 11.29
CA VAL A 148 -10.13 -12.56 11.04
C VAL A 148 -8.81 -12.77 10.32
N GLN A 149 -8.56 -12.01 9.24
CA GLN A 149 -7.34 -12.13 8.47
C GLN A 149 -6.09 -11.74 9.29
N THR A 150 -6.19 -10.68 10.08
CA THR A 150 -5.10 -10.28 10.99
C THR A 150 -4.77 -11.40 11.99
N ILE A 151 -5.78 -12.06 12.55
CA ILE A 151 -5.57 -13.19 13.47
C ILE A 151 -4.88 -14.36 12.75
N VAL A 152 -5.30 -14.67 11.51
CA VAL A 152 -4.70 -15.74 10.69
C VAL A 152 -3.22 -15.43 10.42
N LEU A 153 -2.89 -14.20 10.02
CA LEU A 153 -1.51 -13.78 9.81
C LEU A 153 -0.67 -13.82 11.09
N LEU A 154 -1.22 -13.37 12.22
CA LEU A 154 -0.52 -13.42 13.50
C LEU A 154 -0.32 -14.86 14.01
N ALA A 155 -1.21 -15.80 13.67
CA ALA A 155 -1.03 -17.20 13.96
C ALA A 155 0.23 -17.79 13.28
N ASN A 156 0.69 -17.16 12.20
CA ASN A 156 1.93 -17.55 11.50
C ASN A 156 3.18 -17.44 12.39
N ILE A 157 3.13 -16.64 13.45
CA ILE A 157 4.21 -16.53 14.46
C ILE A 157 4.42 -17.88 15.19
N PHE A 158 3.36 -18.66 15.38
CA PHE A 158 3.39 -19.90 16.13
C PHE A 158 3.44 -21.15 15.22
N THR A 159 2.75 -21.07 14.09
CA THR A 159 2.66 -22.17 13.11
C THR A 159 2.61 -21.57 11.70
N PRO A 160 3.29 -22.18 10.71
CA PRO A 160 3.30 -21.68 9.32
C PRO A 160 1.91 -21.88 8.68
N VAL A 161 0.99 -20.95 8.92
CA VAL A 161 -0.40 -21.01 8.43
C VAL A 161 -0.48 -20.52 7.00
N THR A 162 0.07 -19.33 6.71
CA THR A 162 -0.05 -18.68 5.39
C THR A 162 1.25 -18.76 4.58
N PHE A 163 2.40 -18.65 5.23
CA PHE A 163 3.71 -18.74 4.60
C PHE A 163 4.78 -19.27 5.55
N THR A 164 5.89 -19.69 5.00
CA THR A 164 7.10 -20.07 5.73
C THR A 164 8.35 -19.50 5.06
N ILE A 165 9.44 -19.40 5.82
CA ILE A 165 10.77 -19.12 5.27
C ILE A 165 11.57 -20.41 5.39
N THR A 166 12.01 -20.95 4.24
CA THR A 166 12.77 -22.21 4.18
C THR A 166 14.14 -22.10 4.87
N ALA A 167 14.84 -23.22 5.00
CA ALA A 167 16.19 -23.22 5.54
C ALA A 167 17.17 -22.41 4.67
N GLU A 168 16.90 -22.33 3.37
CA GLU A 168 17.65 -21.57 2.38
C GLU A 168 17.31 -20.07 2.37
N GLY A 169 16.36 -19.63 3.23
CA GLY A 169 15.91 -18.24 3.31
C GLY A 169 14.85 -17.85 2.29
N MET A 170 14.30 -18.82 1.54
CA MET A 170 13.28 -18.54 0.53
C MET A 170 11.90 -18.45 1.15
N TYR A 171 11.09 -17.49 0.66
CA TYR A 171 9.67 -17.39 0.99
C TYR A 171 8.89 -18.48 0.25
N GLU A 172 8.03 -19.19 0.97
CA GLU A 172 7.12 -20.19 0.40
C GLU A 172 5.71 -20.02 0.98
N GLU A 173 4.72 -19.99 0.12
CA GLU A 173 3.31 -19.95 0.50
C GLU A 173 2.84 -21.34 0.92
N THR A 174 2.01 -21.38 1.97
CA THR A 174 1.34 -22.61 2.39
C THR A 174 0.01 -22.78 1.68
N THR A 175 -0.62 -23.95 1.82
CA THR A 175 -1.93 -24.22 1.22
C THR A 175 -3.05 -23.30 1.70
N ILE A 176 -2.86 -22.67 2.87
CA ILE A 176 -3.88 -21.81 3.50
C ILE A 176 -3.75 -20.34 3.10
N TYR A 177 -2.73 -19.96 2.32
CA TYR A 177 -2.55 -18.59 1.85
C TYR A 177 -3.80 -18.05 1.11
N LEU A 178 -4.58 -18.93 0.47
CA LEU A 178 -5.83 -18.58 -0.22
C LEU A 178 -6.86 -17.86 0.69
N ILE A 179 -6.81 -18.05 2.01
CA ILE A 179 -7.66 -17.33 2.94
C ILE A 179 -7.34 -15.83 2.93
N GLU A 180 -6.08 -15.48 2.74
CA GLU A 180 -5.62 -14.11 2.61
C GLU A 180 -6.23 -13.44 1.38
N GLU A 181 -6.22 -14.14 0.25
CA GLU A 181 -6.80 -13.68 -1.02
C GLU A 181 -8.32 -13.44 -0.93
N VAL A 182 -9.03 -14.20 -0.09
CA VAL A 182 -10.49 -13.98 0.12
C VAL A 182 -10.77 -12.60 0.69
N PHE A 183 -10.02 -12.14 1.69
CA PHE A 183 -10.21 -10.80 2.26
C PHE A 183 -9.93 -9.72 1.20
N LEU A 184 -8.82 -9.82 0.51
CA LEU A 184 -8.41 -8.85 -0.51
C LEU A 184 -9.45 -8.78 -1.63
N THR A 185 -9.88 -9.94 -2.13
CA THR A 185 -10.86 -10.03 -3.23
C THR A 185 -12.23 -9.49 -2.80
N VAL A 186 -12.78 -9.94 -1.67
CA VAL A 186 -14.11 -9.51 -1.22
C VAL A 186 -14.12 -8.00 -0.94
N THR A 187 -13.08 -7.48 -0.26
CA THR A 187 -12.99 -6.05 0.05
C THR A 187 -12.84 -5.22 -1.21
N SER A 188 -12.00 -5.65 -2.16
CA SER A 188 -11.79 -4.98 -3.45
C SER A 188 -13.07 -4.97 -4.28
N VAL A 189 -13.77 -6.10 -4.41
CA VAL A 189 -15.03 -6.19 -5.15
C VAL A 189 -16.11 -5.28 -4.54
N LEU A 190 -16.29 -5.33 -3.22
CA LEU A 190 -17.27 -4.46 -2.55
C LEU A 190 -16.92 -2.98 -2.75
N THR A 191 -15.66 -2.62 -2.62
CA THR A 191 -15.17 -1.25 -2.82
C THR A 191 -15.36 -0.80 -4.27
N ALA A 192 -15.04 -1.65 -5.26
CA ALA A 192 -15.27 -1.36 -6.67
C ALA A 192 -16.76 -1.13 -6.98
N VAL A 193 -17.65 -1.96 -6.45
CA VAL A 193 -19.12 -1.78 -6.61
C VAL A 193 -19.58 -0.46 -5.98
N MET A 194 -19.02 -0.07 -4.83
CA MET A 194 -19.31 1.22 -4.20
C MET A 194 -18.85 2.39 -5.08
N ILE A 195 -17.64 2.34 -5.63
CA ILE A 195 -17.11 3.35 -6.55
C ILE A 195 -18.04 3.49 -7.78
N LEU A 196 -18.39 2.38 -8.42
CA LEU A 196 -19.23 2.39 -9.63
C LEU A 196 -20.62 2.96 -9.38
N LYS A 197 -21.22 2.66 -8.21
CA LYS A 197 -22.56 3.14 -7.83
C LYS A 197 -22.59 4.53 -7.22
N SER A 198 -21.44 5.13 -6.90
CA SER A 198 -21.37 6.50 -6.39
C SER A 198 -21.88 7.52 -7.43
N HIS A 199 -22.31 8.70 -6.98
CA HIS A 199 -22.78 9.78 -7.85
C HIS A 199 -21.65 10.71 -8.35
N ASN A 200 -20.40 10.36 -8.05
CA ASN A 200 -19.26 11.18 -8.41
C ASN A 200 -18.95 11.19 -9.92
N PRO A 201 -18.25 12.21 -10.43
CA PRO A 201 -17.82 12.28 -11.82
C PRO A 201 -17.01 11.07 -12.26
N PHE A 202 -17.11 10.72 -13.54
CA PHE A 202 -16.46 9.53 -14.11
C PHE A 202 -14.94 9.50 -13.88
N ASN A 203 -14.27 10.65 -14.01
CA ASN A 203 -12.82 10.77 -13.80
C ASN A 203 -12.40 10.39 -12.36
N GLN A 204 -13.17 10.79 -11.34
CA GLN A 204 -12.91 10.42 -9.96
C GLN A 204 -13.14 8.93 -9.70
N LYS A 205 -14.20 8.37 -10.28
CA LYS A 205 -14.46 6.92 -10.23
C LYS A 205 -13.36 6.13 -10.91
N ALA A 206 -12.97 6.55 -12.11
CA ALA A 206 -11.91 5.89 -12.87
C ALA A 206 -10.58 5.93 -12.11
N ALA A 207 -10.21 7.08 -11.55
CA ALA A 207 -8.99 7.22 -10.75
C ALA A 207 -9.02 6.31 -9.50
N ALA A 208 -10.14 6.24 -8.78
CA ALA A 208 -10.25 5.36 -7.63
C ALA A 208 -10.22 3.87 -8.03
N LEU A 209 -10.82 3.50 -9.15
CA LEU A 209 -10.79 2.11 -9.65
C LEU A 209 -9.38 1.64 -10.03
N THR A 210 -8.47 2.54 -10.42
CA THR A 210 -7.08 2.13 -10.75
C THR A 210 -6.39 1.44 -9.59
N PHE A 211 -6.72 1.81 -8.34
CA PHE A 211 -6.14 1.18 -7.15
C PHE A 211 -6.50 -0.30 -6.99
N ILE A 212 -7.62 -0.73 -7.60
CA ILE A 212 -8.06 -2.14 -7.59
C ILE A 212 -7.66 -2.82 -8.90
N VAL A 213 -7.89 -2.14 -10.03
CA VAL A 213 -7.79 -2.74 -11.36
C VAL A 213 -6.33 -2.94 -11.77
N LEU A 214 -5.43 -1.99 -11.47
CA LEU A 214 -4.04 -2.11 -11.90
C LEU A 214 -3.31 -3.27 -11.21
N PRO A 215 -3.40 -3.47 -9.87
CA PRO A 215 -2.83 -4.67 -9.24
C PRO A 215 -3.44 -5.98 -9.75
N LEU A 216 -4.75 -6.00 -10.02
CA LEU A 216 -5.40 -7.17 -10.59
C LEU A 216 -4.90 -7.49 -12.01
N ILE A 217 -4.70 -6.47 -12.84
CA ILE A 217 -4.12 -6.64 -14.19
C ILE A 217 -2.69 -7.19 -14.08
N GLU A 218 -1.88 -6.66 -13.18
CA GLU A 218 -0.53 -7.14 -12.93
C GLU A 218 -0.54 -8.61 -12.55
N PHE A 219 -1.35 -8.99 -11.56
CA PHE A 219 -1.47 -10.38 -11.13
C PHE A 219 -1.87 -11.33 -12.27
N VAL A 220 -2.85 -10.93 -13.11
CA VAL A 220 -3.34 -11.77 -14.23
C VAL A 220 -2.36 -11.84 -15.39
N LEU A 221 -1.74 -10.71 -15.78
CA LEU A 221 -0.88 -10.66 -16.98
C LEU A 221 0.56 -11.10 -16.69
N ILE A 222 1.04 -10.85 -15.49
CA ILE A 222 2.45 -11.03 -15.15
C ILE A 222 2.64 -12.25 -14.24
N GLY A 223 1.55 -12.76 -13.65
CA GLY A 223 1.54 -13.98 -12.84
C GLY A 223 2.44 -13.87 -11.60
N GLY A 224 2.59 -12.68 -11.04
CA GLY A 224 3.48 -12.44 -9.90
C GLY A 224 4.97 -12.60 -10.19
N SER A 225 5.36 -12.72 -11.47
CA SER A 225 6.73 -13.06 -11.89
C SER A 225 7.78 -11.98 -11.59
N PHE A 226 7.35 -10.74 -11.35
CA PHE A 226 8.26 -9.60 -11.09
C PHE A 226 8.49 -9.31 -9.60
N GLY A 227 7.88 -10.07 -8.71
CA GLY A 227 8.05 -9.92 -7.27
C GLY A 227 7.27 -8.74 -6.66
N GLU A 228 7.35 -8.60 -5.33
CA GLU A 228 6.57 -7.63 -4.55
C GLU A 228 6.88 -6.16 -4.91
N ALA A 229 8.10 -5.84 -5.34
CA ALA A 229 8.47 -4.48 -5.74
C ALA A 229 7.61 -3.96 -6.91
N SER A 230 7.25 -4.81 -7.89
CA SER A 230 6.38 -4.41 -9.00
C SER A 230 4.97 -4.12 -8.53
N GLN A 231 4.42 -4.90 -7.59
CA GLN A 231 3.10 -4.69 -7.02
C GLN A 231 3.02 -3.33 -6.31
N TYR A 232 3.99 -3.00 -5.49
CA TYR A 232 4.04 -1.69 -4.81
C TYR A 232 4.24 -0.53 -5.78
N GLY A 233 5.02 -0.74 -6.84
CA GLY A 233 5.16 0.22 -7.94
C GLY A 233 3.83 0.51 -8.63
N ILE A 234 3.01 -0.50 -8.87
CA ILE A 234 1.68 -0.37 -9.48
C ILE A 234 0.68 0.30 -8.53
N VAL A 235 0.71 -0.03 -7.25
CA VAL A 235 -0.08 0.67 -6.23
C VAL A 235 0.31 2.14 -6.19
N LEU A 236 1.60 2.47 -6.24
CA LEU A 236 2.11 3.84 -6.30
C LEU A 236 1.61 4.58 -7.56
N MET A 237 1.61 3.95 -8.73
CA MET A 237 1.04 4.53 -9.96
C MET A 237 -0.44 4.87 -9.78
N SER A 238 -1.22 4.01 -9.13
CA SER A 238 -2.61 4.30 -8.80
C SER A 238 -2.75 5.52 -7.88
N LEU A 239 -1.89 5.66 -6.88
CA LEU A 239 -1.87 6.83 -6.01
C LEU A 239 -1.50 8.11 -6.76
N ILE A 240 -0.57 8.05 -7.73
CA ILE A 240 -0.23 9.18 -8.60
C ILE A 240 -1.46 9.62 -9.42
N ILE A 241 -2.16 8.67 -10.04
CA ILE A 241 -3.36 8.95 -10.82
C ILE A 241 -4.44 9.59 -9.94
N MET A 242 -4.70 9.03 -8.76
CA MET A 242 -5.65 9.58 -7.80
C MET A 242 -5.24 11.00 -7.36
N TYR A 243 -3.96 11.21 -7.07
CA TYR A 243 -3.41 12.51 -6.73
C TYR A 243 -3.68 13.54 -7.83
N CYS A 244 -3.32 13.22 -9.07
CA CYS A 244 -3.52 14.12 -10.21
C CYS A 244 -5.00 14.49 -10.39
N VAL A 245 -5.92 13.55 -10.25
CA VAL A 245 -7.36 13.80 -10.40
C VAL A 245 -7.91 14.66 -9.26
N ILE A 246 -7.51 14.39 -8.01
CA ILE A 246 -7.95 15.17 -6.85
C ILE A 246 -7.46 16.63 -6.98
N PHE A 247 -6.19 16.82 -7.35
CA PHE A 247 -5.61 18.15 -7.44
C PHE A 247 -6.15 18.95 -8.62
N ASN A 248 -6.34 18.33 -9.79
CA ASN A 248 -6.98 19.03 -10.92
C ASN A 248 -8.39 19.48 -10.57
N ALA A 249 -9.16 18.67 -9.84
CA ALA A 249 -10.49 19.08 -9.39
C ALA A 249 -10.42 20.29 -8.45
N ILE A 250 -9.46 20.34 -7.54
CA ILE A 250 -9.27 21.48 -6.61
C ILE A 250 -8.83 22.73 -7.37
N TRP A 251 -7.91 22.63 -8.32
CA TRP A 251 -7.47 23.76 -9.15
C TRP A 251 -8.62 24.35 -9.96
N ILE A 252 -9.46 23.52 -10.58
CA ILE A 252 -10.63 23.97 -11.33
C ILE A 252 -11.61 24.73 -10.42
N ILE A 253 -11.84 24.22 -9.20
CA ILE A 253 -12.73 24.87 -8.23
C ILE A 253 -12.13 26.20 -7.77
N MET A 254 -10.83 26.28 -7.48
CA MET A 254 -10.17 27.52 -7.09
C MET A 254 -10.27 28.59 -8.20
N LEU A 255 -9.98 28.20 -9.45
CA LEU A 255 -10.10 29.12 -10.61
C LEU A 255 -11.53 29.57 -10.88
N SER A 256 -12.55 28.79 -10.51
CA SER A 256 -13.95 29.16 -10.68
C SER A 256 -14.51 30.07 -9.57
N VAL A 257 -13.81 30.18 -8.44
CA VAL A 257 -14.19 31.06 -7.31
C VAL A 257 -13.56 32.45 -7.46
N ASP A 258 -12.45 32.55 -8.21
CA ASP A 258 -11.76 33.83 -8.49
C ASP A 258 -12.30 34.57 -9.75
N LEU A 259 -13.32 34.01 -10.43
CA LEU A 259 -14.06 34.61 -11.53
C LEU A 259 -15.47 35.05 -11.10
#